data_9f3686a1b77a3fd6c6b2d39b31b4eb56
#
_entry.id   9f3686a1b77a3fd6c6b2d39b31b4eb56
#
_cell.length_a   1.000
_cell.length_b   1.000
_cell.length_c   1.000
_cell.angle_alpha   90.00
_cell.angle_beta   90.00
_cell.angle_gamma   90.00
#
_symmetry.space_group_name_H-M   'P 1'
#
loop_
_entity.id
_entity.type
_entity.pdbx_description
1 polymer ?
#
loop_
_entity_poly.entity_id
_entity_poly.type
_entity_poly.pdbx_seq_one_letter_code
_entity_poly.pdbx_strand_id
1 'polypeptide(L)'
;MDTHPAPPPRTPRSVDVIDVAVGERIAARRAALGLSQTALAERIGVSCQQVQKYEGGRNRISAARLHSLAAALGLPIAAFFPAGPEAEETGEVSVMRALAATPEGRNLALGFSRIEDHAVRHALTRLVSALAAA
;
A
#
# COMPACT_ATOMS: atom_id res chain seq x y z
N MET A 1 -9.49 -25.78 41.28
CA MET A 1 -9.21 -24.32 41.38
C MET A 1 -8.34 -23.94 40.18
N ASP A 2 -9.01 -23.50 39.11
CA ASP A 2 -8.30 -23.05 37.90
C ASP A 2 -7.77 -21.65 38.13
N THR A 3 -6.49 -21.55 38.42
CA THR A 3 -5.75 -20.29 38.43
C THR A 3 -5.40 -19.92 37.00
N HIS A 4 -6.32 -19.19 36.38
CA HIS A 4 -6.02 -18.55 35.11
C HIS A 4 -4.96 -17.46 35.35
N PRO A 5 -3.78 -17.49 34.71
CA PRO A 5 -2.78 -16.48 34.92
C PRO A 5 -3.34 -15.13 34.44
N ALA A 6 -3.19 -14.10 35.28
CA ALA A 6 -3.59 -12.75 34.92
C ALA A 6 -2.87 -12.31 33.63
N PRO A 7 -3.55 -11.61 32.73
CA PRO A 7 -2.92 -11.09 31.51
C PRO A 7 -1.75 -10.16 31.91
N PRO A 8 -0.65 -10.18 31.15
CA PRO A 8 0.49 -9.32 31.43
C PRO A 8 0.08 -7.85 31.41
N PRO A 9 0.69 -7.01 32.25
CA PRO A 9 0.38 -5.59 32.29
C PRO A 9 0.59 -4.99 30.90
N ARG A 10 -0.42 -4.26 30.42
CA ARG A 10 -0.32 -3.50 29.17
C ARG A 10 0.79 -2.47 29.34
N THR A 11 1.92 -2.68 28.67
CA THR A 11 2.95 -1.66 28.54
C THR A 11 2.33 -0.37 28.01
N PRO A 12 2.71 0.81 28.54
CA PRO A 12 2.31 2.08 27.96
C PRO A 12 2.66 2.02 26.47
N ARG A 13 1.70 2.32 25.62
CA ARG A 13 1.89 2.29 24.17
C ARG A 13 3.04 3.21 23.80
N SER A 14 4.21 2.63 23.53
CA SER A 14 5.28 3.36 22.86
C SER A 14 4.74 3.88 21.53
N VAL A 15 5.04 5.14 21.21
CA VAL A 15 4.73 5.72 19.91
C VAL A 15 5.36 4.82 18.86
N ASP A 16 4.55 4.23 18.00
CA ASP A 16 5.03 3.35 16.96
C ASP A 16 5.70 4.19 15.86
N VAL A 17 6.87 3.77 15.41
CA VAL A 17 7.60 4.42 14.33
C VAL A 17 6.75 4.52 13.05
N ILE A 18 5.89 3.53 12.82
CA ILE A 18 4.94 3.52 11.70
C ILE A 18 3.89 4.62 11.86
N ASP A 19 3.32 4.79 13.06
CA ASP A 19 2.33 5.85 13.32
C ASP A 19 2.94 7.24 13.08
N VAL A 20 4.20 7.46 13.45
CA VAL A 20 4.93 8.71 13.18
C VAL A 20 5.10 8.93 11.67
N ALA A 21 5.59 7.93 10.95
CA ALA A 21 5.83 8.01 9.51
C ALA A 21 4.53 8.25 8.73
N VAL A 22 3.44 7.61 9.12
CA VAL A 22 2.09 7.83 8.53
C VAL A 22 1.62 9.25 8.81
N GLY A 23 1.75 9.72 10.05
CA GLY A 23 1.37 11.07 10.45
C GLY A 23 2.10 12.16 9.66
N GLU A 24 3.41 12.02 9.48
CA GLU A 24 4.24 12.93 8.69
C GLU A 24 3.79 13.01 7.24
N ARG A 25 3.44 11.88 6.62
CA ARG A 25 2.96 11.84 5.23
C ARG A 25 1.57 12.47 5.08
N ILE A 26 0.69 12.27 6.05
CA ILE A 26 -0.61 12.94 6.09
C ILE A 26 -0.40 14.46 6.13
N ALA A 27 0.44 14.95 7.04
CA ALA A 27 0.75 16.36 7.17
C ALA A 27 1.36 16.96 5.89
N ALA A 28 2.34 16.28 5.30
CA ALA A 28 3.00 16.71 4.05
C ALA A 28 2.01 16.79 2.89
N ARG A 29 1.14 15.80 2.71
CA ARG A 29 0.15 15.81 1.63
C ARG A 29 -0.92 16.87 1.85
N ARG A 30 -1.40 17.04 3.08
CA ARG A 30 -2.32 18.11 3.43
C ARG A 30 -1.75 19.49 3.08
N ALA A 31 -0.51 19.74 3.48
CA ALA A 31 0.17 21.01 3.20
C ALA A 31 0.37 21.21 1.68
N ALA A 32 0.74 20.16 0.94
CA ALA A 32 0.89 20.22 -0.52
C ALA A 32 -0.41 20.58 -1.24
N LEU A 33 -1.57 20.20 -0.68
CA LEU A 33 -2.89 20.56 -1.20
C LEU A 33 -3.38 21.94 -0.70
N GLY A 34 -2.60 22.65 0.11
CA GLY A 34 -2.98 23.92 0.70
C GLY A 34 -4.12 23.83 1.73
N LEU A 35 -4.37 22.66 2.30
CA LEU A 35 -5.42 22.45 3.30
C LEU A 35 -4.91 22.76 4.71
N SER A 36 -5.75 23.46 5.50
CA SER A 36 -5.52 23.58 6.94
C SER A 36 -5.88 22.27 7.67
N GLN A 37 -5.37 22.10 8.89
CA GLN A 37 -5.77 20.97 9.74
C GLN A 37 -7.27 20.98 10.01
N THR A 38 -7.87 22.15 10.21
CA THR A 38 -9.31 22.31 10.38
C THR A 38 -10.08 21.87 9.15
N ALA A 39 -9.65 22.26 7.96
CA ALA A 39 -10.30 21.86 6.71
C ALA A 39 -10.23 20.34 6.49
N LEU A 40 -9.09 19.71 6.82
CA LEU A 40 -8.98 18.24 6.75
C LEU A 40 -9.89 17.58 7.79
N ALA A 41 -9.91 18.09 9.01
CA ALA A 41 -10.77 17.58 10.09
C ALA A 41 -12.25 17.58 9.69
N GLU A 42 -12.72 18.67 9.10
CA GLU A 42 -14.10 18.79 8.58
C GLU A 42 -14.39 17.74 7.50
N ARG A 43 -13.46 17.51 6.58
CA ARG A 43 -13.63 16.52 5.48
C ARG A 43 -13.75 15.09 5.98
N ILE A 44 -13.07 14.75 7.06
CA ILE A 44 -13.07 13.38 7.60
C ILE A 44 -13.96 13.23 8.85
N GLY A 45 -14.64 14.29 9.28
CA GLY A 45 -15.60 14.26 10.38
C GLY A 45 -14.97 14.06 11.77
N VAL A 46 -13.83 14.70 12.04
CA VAL A 46 -13.15 14.68 13.35
C VAL A 46 -12.83 16.10 13.80
N SER A 47 -12.35 16.24 15.04
CA SER A 47 -11.86 17.53 15.55
C SER A 47 -10.48 17.87 14.97
N CYS A 48 -10.16 19.17 14.95
CA CYS A 48 -8.84 19.65 14.57
C CYS A 48 -7.74 19.05 15.47
N GLN A 49 -8.00 18.92 16.77
CA GLN A 49 -7.09 18.29 17.72
C GLN A 49 -6.81 16.82 17.38
N GLN A 50 -7.82 16.12 16.87
CA GLN A 50 -7.62 14.74 16.44
C GLN A 50 -6.70 14.66 15.21
N VAL A 51 -6.84 15.57 14.25
CA VAL A 51 -5.91 15.66 13.10
C VAL A 51 -4.50 15.98 13.58
N GLN A 52 -4.33 16.90 14.53
CA GLN A 52 -3.02 17.20 15.12
C GLN A 52 -2.37 15.96 15.75
N LYS A 53 -3.15 15.15 16.44
CA LYS A 53 -2.66 13.89 17.04
C LYS A 53 -2.28 12.87 15.99
N TYR A 54 -3.02 12.76 14.89
CA TYR A 54 -2.68 11.90 13.77
C TYR A 54 -1.37 12.34 13.10
N GLU A 55 -1.24 13.61 12.78
CA GLU A 55 -0.05 14.16 12.14
C GLU A 55 1.18 14.09 13.04
N GLY A 56 1.02 14.17 14.35
CA GLY A 56 2.07 14.02 15.34
C GLY A 56 2.44 12.56 15.68
N GLY A 57 1.76 11.59 15.09
CA GLY A 57 1.99 10.17 15.37
C GLY A 57 1.60 9.74 16.79
N ARG A 58 0.81 10.53 17.50
CA ARG A 58 0.44 10.29 18.91
C ARG A 58 -0.68 9.28 19.09
N ASN A 59 -1.52 9.13 18.08
CA ASN A 59 -2.66 8.23 18.10
C ASN A 59 -2.60 7.26 16.92
N ARG A 60 -3.00 6.02 17.18
CA ARG A 60 -3.27 5.07 16.11
C ARG A 60 -4.46 5.51 15.28
N ILE A 61 -4.35 5.33 13.98
CA ILE A 61 -5.40 5.62 13.03
C ILE A 61 -6.06 4.30 12.66
N SER A 62 -7.39 4.22 12.82
CA SER A 62 -8.12 3.02 12.39
C SER A 62 -8.09 2.87 10.87
N ALA A 63 -8.27 1.66 10.37
CA ALA A 63 -8.34 1.39 8.93
C ALA A 63 -9.43 2.23 8.25
N ALA A 64 -10.60 2.37 8.87
CA ALA A 64 -11.69 3.20 8.36
C ALA A 64 -11.28 4.68 8.26
N ARG A 65 -10.54 5.18 9.24
CA ARG A 65 -10.06 6.56 9.27
C ARG A 65 -8.96 6.79 8.24
N LEU A 66 -8.06 5.83 8.05
CA LEU A 66 -7.06 5.86 6.97
C LEU A 66 -7.72 5.91 5.59
N HIS A 67 -8.78 5.15 5.39
CA HIS A 67 -9.55 5.18 4.15
C HIS A 67 -10.15 6.58 3.90
N SER A 68 -10.76 7.20 4.93
CA SER A 68 -11.29 8.57 4.84
C SER A 68 -10.21 9.60 4.53
N LEU A 69 -9.05 9.49 5.17
CA LEU A 69 -7.88 10.35 4.91
C LEU A 69 -7.35 10.19 3.49
N ALA A 70 -7.25 8.97 3.00
CA ALA A 70 -6.81 8.68 1.63
C ALA A 70 -7.75 9.32 0.60
N ALA A 71 -9.06 9.18 0.78
CA ALA A 71 -10.07 9.81 -0.07
C ALA A 71 -9.99 11.33 -0.02
N ALA A 72 -9.89 11.93 1.17
CA ALA A 72 -9.81 13.37 1.35
C ALA A 72 -8.53 14.00 0.77
N LEU A 73 -7.43 13.26 0.77
CA LEU A 73 -6.12 13.72 0.30
C LEU A 73 -5.79 13.26 -1.12
N GLY A 74 -6.64 12.46 -1.74
CA GLY A 74 -6.45 11.98 -3.12
C GLY A 74 -5.22 11.08 -3.28
N LEU A 75 -4.93 10.22 -2.30
CA LEU A 75 -3.82 9.28 -2.32
C LEU A 75 -4.31 7.85 -2.07
N PRO A 76 -3.64 6.83 -2.61
CA PRO A 76 -3.86 5.45 -2.19
C PRO A 76 -3.38 5.27 -0.74
N ILE A 77 -4.04 4.42 0.04
CA ILE A 77 -3.70 4.16 1.46
C ILE A 77 -2.23 3.75 1.61
N ALA A 78 -1.70 2.94 0.69
CA ALA A 78 -0.31 2.49 0.72
C ALA A 78 0.71 3.64 0.70
N ALA A 79 0.36 4.80 0.13
CA ALA A 79 1.25 5.96 0.06
C ALA A 79 1.54 6.59 1.43
N PHE A 80 0.72 6.32 2.45
CA PHE A 80 0.97 6.80 3.81
C PHE A 80 1.99 5.96 4.57
N PHE A 81 2.23 4.73 4.15
CA PHE A 81 3.14 3.83 4.85
C PHE A 81 4.58 3.97 4.32
N PRO A 82 5.59 3.86 5.20
CA PRO A 82 6.96 3.73 4.74
C PRO A 82 7.08 2.47 3.87
N ALA A 83 7.99 2.50 2.90
CA ALA A 83 8.35 1.29 2.18
C ALA A 83 8.74 0.24 3.23
N GLY A 84 8.00 -0.87 3.27
CA GLY A 84 8.38 -2.01 4.10
C GLY A 84 9.75 -2.55 3.66
N PRO A 85 10.37 -3.46 4.44
CA PRO A 85 11.43 -4.26 3.90
C PRO A 85 10.86 -4.82 2.59
N GLU A 86 11.57 -4.55 1.48
CA GLU A 86 11.17 -5.06 0.18
C GLU A 86 10.91 -6.54 0.43
N ALA A 87 9.64 -6.95 0.34
CA ALA A 87 9.34 -8.36 0.28
C ALA A 87 10.23 -8.85 -0.84
N GLU A 88 11.16 -9.76 -0.54
CA GLU A 88 12.04 -10.34 -1.55
C GLU A 88 11.12 -10.68 -2.71
N GLU A 89 11.23 -9.88 -3.78
CA GLU A 89 10.37 -10.06 -4.94
C GLU A 89 10.59 -11.52 -5.34
N THR A 90 9.55 -12.32 -5.24
CA THR A 90 9.63 -13.68 -5.77
C THR A 90 10.12 -13.55 -7.19
N GLY A 91 11.00 -14.44 -7.64
CA GLY A 91 11.57 -14.35 -9.00
C GLY A 91 10.51 -14.15 -10.07
N GLU A 92 9.28 -14.62 -9.84
CA GLU A 92 8.11 -14.42 -10.70
C GLU A 92 7.66 -12.95 -10.78
N VAL A 93 7.60 -12.22 -9.65
CA VAL A 93 7.22 -10.81 -9.63
C VAL A 93 8.28 -9.96 -10.33
N SER A 94 9.56 -10.27 -10.15
CA SER A 94 10.66 -9.61 -10.83
C SER A 94 10.59 -9.82 -12.35
N VAL A 95 10.30 -11.04 -12.81
CA VAL A 95 10.12 -11.36 -14.22
C VAL A 95 8.92 -10.62 -14.82
N MET A 96 7.79 -10.59 -14.11
CA MET A 96 6.60 -9.84 -14.56
C MET A 96 6.87 -8.35 -14.67
N ARG A 97 7.61 -7.78 -13.74
CA ARG A 97 8.02 -6.36 -13.79
C ARG A 97 8.94 -6.09 -14.96
N ALA A 98 9.92 -6.94 -15.20
CA ALA A 98 10.82 -6.85 -16.35
C ALA A 98 10.06 -6.94 -17.68
N LEU A 99 9.10 -7.86 -17.80
CA LEU A 99 8.24 -7.96 -18.97
C LEU A 99 7.45 -6.68 -19.21
N ALA A 100 6.83 -6.13 -18.16
CA ALA A 100 6.04 -4.90 -18.24
C ALA A 100 6.89 -3.64 -18.49
N ALA A 101 8.18 -3.68 -18.26
CA ALA A 101 9.07 -2.55 -18.45
C ALA A 101 9.32 -2.20 -19.94
N THR A 102 9.17 -3.19 -20.84
CA THR A 102 9.39 -2.99 -22.27
C THR A 102 8.07 -2.86 -23.05
N PRO A 103 8.02 -2.10 -24.15
CA PRO A 103 6.84 -2.04 -25.02
C PRO A 103 6.46 -3.41 -25.57
N GLU A 104 7.43 -4.21 -25.97
CA GLU A 104 7.24 -5.56 -26.51
C GLU A 104 6.62 -6.49 -25.47
N GLY A 105 7.11 -6.44 -24.23
CA GLY A 105 6.60 -7.24 -23.12
C GLY A 105 5.15 -6.87 -22.78
N ARG A 106 4.81 -5.59 -22.76
CA ARG A 106 3.44 -5.14 -22.56
C ARG A 106 2.51 -5.59 -23.69
N ASN A 107 2.94 -5.45 -24.94
CA ASN A 107 2.17 -5.90 -26.10
C ASN A 107 1.96 -7.41 -26.08
N LEU A 108 2.98 -8.17 -25.71
CA LEU A 108 2.89 -9.62 -25.57
C LEU A 108 1.87 -10.00 -24.50
N ALA A 109 1.95 -9.40 -23.33
CA ALA A 109 1.04 -9.68 -22.21
C ALA A 109 -0.42 -9.34 -22.58
N LEU A 110 -0.67 -8.18 -23.19
CA LEU A 110 -1.99 -7.76 -23.62
C LEU A 110 -2.52 -8.65 -24.76
N GLY A 111 -1.68 -9.02 -25.74
CA GLY A 111 -2.06 -9.90 -26.82
C GLY A 111 -2.38 -11.30 -26.33
N PHE A 112 -1.55 -11.85 -25.47
CA PHE A 112 -1.73 -13.19 -24.92
C PHE A 112 -3.04 -13.32 -24.13
N SER A 113 -3.41 -12.30 -23.37
CA SER A 113 -4.64 -12.30 -22.57
C SER A 113 -5.92 -12.34 -23.43
N ARG A 114 -5.85 -11.90 -24.69
CA ARG A 114 -6.98 -11.88 -25.64
C ARG A 114 -7.13 -13.17 -26.44
N ILE A 115 -6.17 -14.07 -26.38
CA ILE A 115 -6.26 -15.36 -27.07
C ILE A 115 -7.19 -16.27 -26.28
N GLU A 116 -8.34 -16.60 -26.82
CA GLU A 116 -9.30 -17.49 -26.18
C GLU A 116 -8.96 -18.97 -26.39
N ASP A 117 -8.36 -19.29 -27.52
CA ASP A 117 -8.02 -20.65 -27.89
C ASP A 117 -6.81 -21.18 -27.05
N HIS A 118 -7.10 -22.19 -26.24
CA HIS A 118 -6.12 -22.82 -25.35
C HIS A 118 -4.96 -23.48 -26.10
N ALA A 119 -5.23 -24.08 -27.26
CA ALA A 119 -4.19 -24.71 -28.09
C ALA A 119 -3.21 -23.68 -28.65
N VAL A 120 -3.71 -22.52 -29.05
CA VAL A 120 -2.88 -21.40 -29.53
C VAL A 120 -2.03 -20.83 -28.39
N ARG A 121 -2.60 -20.65 -27.20
CA ARG A 121 -1.83 -20.24 -26.01
C ARG A 121 -0.69 -21.20 -25.70
N HIS A 122 -0.99 -22.50 -25.73
CA HIS A 122 0.00 -23.54 -25.47
C HIS A 122 1.11 -23.57 -26.53
N ALA A 123 0.76 -23.41 -27.80
CA ALA A 123 1.73 -23.32 -28.89
C ALA A 123 2.68 -22.12 -28.72
N LEU A 124 2.13 -20.95 -28.39
CA LEU A 124 2.91 -19.74 -28.13
C LEU A 124 3.87 -19.90 -26.95
N THR A 125 3.41 -20.48 -25.84
CA THR A 125 4.28 -20.74 -24.67
C THR A 125 5.45 -21.67 -25.01
N ARG A 126 5.19 -22.71 -25.78
CA ARG A 126 6.22 -23.63 -26.28
C ARG A 126 7.22 -22.92 -27.18
N LEU A 127 6.74 -22.08 -28.08
CA LEU A 127 7.61 -21.30 -28.99
C LEU A 127 8.53 -20.37 -28.18
N VAL A 128 7.99 -19.62 -27.24
CA VAL A 128 8.78 -18.73 -26.38
C VAL A 128 9.82 -19.50 -25.59
N SER A 129 9.45 -20.66 -25.01
CA SER A 129 10.38 -21.51 -24.26
C SER A 129 11.50 -22.07 -25.17
N ALA A 130 11.17 -22.46 -26.38
CA ALA A 130 12.17 -22.98 -27.33
C ALA A 130 13.16 -21.87 -27.78
N LEU A 131 12.68 -20.67 -28.04
CA LEU A 131 13.53 -19.53 -28.40
C LEU A 131 14.40 -19.06 -27.21
N ALA A 132 13.89 -19.10 -26.00
CA ALA A 132 14.64 -18.74 -24.79
C ALA A 132 15.73 -19.75 -24.43
N ALA A 133 15.64 -21.00 -24.89
CA ALA A 133 16.63 -22.07 -24.68
C ALA A 133 17.70 -22.12 -25.76
N ALA A 134 17.52 -21.36 -26.83
CA ALA A 134 18.49 -21.31 -27.95
C ALA A 134 19.61 -20.31 -27.63
#